data_6612f99a9450420fb0488a3b88ad5ffe
#
_entry.id   6612f99a9450420fb0488a3b88ad5ffe
#
_cell.length_a   1.000
_cell.length_b   1.000
_cell.length_c   1.000
_cell.angle_alpha   90.00
_cell.angle_beta   90.00
_cell.angle_gamma   90.00
#
_symmetry.space_group_name_H-M   'P 1'
#
loop_
_entity.id
_entity.type
_entity.pdbx_description
1 polymer ?
#
loop_
_entity_poly.entity_id
_entity_poly.type
_entity_poly.pdbx_seq_one_letter_code
_entity_poly.pdbx_strand_id
1 'polypeptide(L)'
;MNIYYLMFVSAMLLYGTNGTVAHFITLNSYEIVLCRAALGGLFLFLVLLVKRQPFVFKGLEKSWAFLAASSVTMGFGWLFLFEAFAQIGVSLAILLNYLGPIFVMMAAPILFHEHITRVKILGLASVVIGMVLVNGADVQAHGVSWGLFCGLMSGITYGSNLILAKKAVGIPGMQNAACQLAGAFVIIAIFTAIFHTGTIQLDGTNIAAILVLGVVNSGLACCFCFTSMQHLPAQSISICSYIEPLSALAFAALFLGEVLTPIQWAGAAFILGGIMGAELWERKS
;
A
#
# COMPACT_ATOMS: atom_id res chain seq x y z
N MET A 1 2.16 -5.50 -23.29
CA MET A 1 1.71 -5.30 -21.90
C MET A 1 1.31 -3.83 -21.76
N ASN A 2 0.13 -3.52 -21.22
CA ASN A 2 -0.28 -2.13 -21.04
C ASN A 2 0.69 -1.44 -20.07
N ILE A 3 1.20 -0.25 -20.40
CA ILE A 3 2.16 0.50 -19.58
C ILE A 3 1.68 0.70 -18.14
N TYR A 4 0.37 0.86 -17.94
CA TYR A 4 -0.20 1.05 -16.62
C TYR A 4 -0.10 -0.20 -15.72
N TYR A 5 -0.22 -1.41 -16.28
CA TYR A 5 0.08 -2.64 -15.52
C TYR A 5 1.55 -2.70 -15.11
N LEU A 6 2.47 -2.33 -16.01
CA LEU A 6 3.89 -2.29 -15.67
C LEU A 6 4.17 -1.29 -14.54
N MET A 7 3.59 -0.10 -14.62
CA MET A 7 3.72 0.91 -13.56
C MET A 7 3.18 0.40 -12.22
N PHE A 8 1.99 -0.23 -12.22
CA PHE A 8 1.38 -0.74 -11.00
C PHE A 8 2.21 -1.86 -10.37
N VAL A 9 2.63 -2.84 -11.17
CA VAL A 9 3.50 -3.94 -10.72
C VAL A 9 4.83 -3.40 -10.18
N SER A 10 5.44 -2.43 -10.87
CA SER A 10 6.67 -1.79 -10.38
C SER A 10 6.46 -1.09 -9.04
N ALA A 11 5.32 -0.41 -8.84
CA ALA A 11 4.98 0.19 -7.56
C ALA A 11 4.85 -0.87 -6.44
N MET A 12 4.18 -1.98 -6.71
CA MET A 12 4.03 -3.08 -5.75
C MET A 12 5.37 -3.71 -5.39
N LEU A 13 6.27 -3.91 -6.37
CA LEU A 13 7.63 -4.39 -6.12
C LEU A 13 8.43 -3.41 -5.24
N LEU A 14 8.34 -2.11 -5.51
CA LEU A 14 8.98 -1.09 -4.68
C LEU A 14 8.41 -1.10 -3.26
N TYR A 15 7.09 -1.20 -3.10
CA TYR A 15 6.49 -1.30 -1.77
C TYR A 15 6.94 -2.57 -1.03
N GLY A 16 7.15 -3.68 -1.72
CA GLY A 16 7.69 -4.90 -1.14
C GLY A 16 9.09 -4.73 -0.52
N THR A 17 9.87 -3.75 -0.95
CA THR A 17 11.17 -3.45 -0.32
C THR A 17 11.05 -2.67 0.99
N ASN A 18 9.85 -2.17 1.36
CA ASN A 18 9.65 -1.34 2.55
C ASN A 18 10.19 -1.99 3.83
N GLY A 19 9.84 -3.24 4.08
CA GLY A 19 10.28 -3.98 5.27
C GLY A 19 11.80 -4.18 5.31
N THR A 20 12.38 -4.57 4.17
CA THR A 20 13.84 -4.75 4.04
C THR A 20 14.59 -3.45 4.27
N VAL A 21 14.14 -2.34 3.71
CA VAL A 21 14.78 -1.02 3.92
C VAL A 21 14.57 -0.52 5.34
N ALA A 22 13.35 -0.70 5.91
CA ALA A 22 13.05 -0.31 7.28
C ALA A 22 13.89 -1.08 8.32
N HIS A 23 14.33 -2.30 8.02
CA HIS A 23 15.21 -3.07 8.90
C HIS A 23 16.52 -2.34 9.25
N PHE A 24 17.00 -1.48 8.35
CA PHE A 24 18.21 -0.68 8.57
C PHE A 24 17.95 0.66 9.28
N ILE A 25 16.72 0.92 9.73
CA ILE A 25 16.33 2.16 10.39
C ILE A 25 16.07 1.90 11.86
N THR A 26 16.73 2.64 12.75
CA THR A 26 16.58 2.52 14.21
C THR A 26 15.47 3.40 14.79
N LEU A 27 14.80 4.18 13.96
CA LEU A 27 13.67 5.01 14.36
C LEU A 27 12.42 4.18 14.68
N ASN A 28 11.55 4.73 15.53
CA ASN A 28 10.26 4.09 15.77
C ASN A 28 9.33 4.19 14.54
N SER A 29 8.30 3.36 14.52
CA SER A 29 7.38 3.22 13.41
C SER A 29 6.71 4.55 12.99
N TYR A 30 6.30 5.39 13.95
CA TYR A 30 5.64 6.68 13.68
C TYR A 30 6.60 7.69 13.04
N GLU A 31 7.85 7.72 13.51
CA GLU A 31 8.91 8.58 12.95
C GLU A 31 9.25 8.17 11.51
N ILE A 32 9.35 6.87 11.25
CA ILE A 32 9.56 6.34 9.89
C ILE A 32 8.44 6.81 8.96
N VAL A 33 7.17 6.64 9.39
CA VAL A 33 6.01 7.01 8.56
C VAL A 33 5.93 8.52 8.34
N LEU A 34 6.25 9.32 9.37
CA LEU A 34 6.32 10.77 9.26
C LEU A 34 7.38 11.21 8.23
N CYS A 35 8.60 10.71 8.38
CA CYS A 35 9.71 11.05 7.49
C CYS A 35 9.43 10.61 6.03
N ARG A 36 8.92 9.40 5.82
CA ARG A 36 8.63 8.91 4.47
C ARG A 36 7.53 9.70 3.78
N ALA A 37 6.48 10.10 4.50
CA ALA A 37 5.40 10.92 3.95
C ALA A 37 5.90 12.33 3.60
N ALA A 38 6.69 12.95 4.48
CA ALA A 38 7.30 14.26 4.26
C ALA A 38 8.22 14.27 3.03
N LEU A 39 9.17 13.34 2.99
CA LEU A 39 10.15 13.26 1.90
C LEU A 39 9.53 12.89 0.57
N GLY A 40 8.60 11.93 0.55
CA GLY A 40 7.90 11.53 -0.67
C GLY A 40 7.02 12.65 -1.22
N GLY A 41 6.27 13.33 -0.35
CA GLY A 41 5.47 14.50 -0.71
C GLY A 41 6.34 15.64 -1.23
N LEU A 42 7.39 16.01 -0.50
CA LEU A 42 8.34 17.06 -0.90
C LEU A 42 8.99 16.73 -2.25
N PHE A 43 9.48 15.52 -2.43
CA PHE A 43 10.07 15.06 -3.70
C PHE A 43 9.11 15.27 -4.87
N LEU A 44 7.85 14.80 -4.75
CA LEU A 44 6.87 14.95 -5.82
C LEU A 44 6.50 16.41 -6.07
N PHE A 45 6.36 17.23 -5.03
CA PHE A 45 6.11 18.67 -5.21
C PHE A 45 7.28 19.36 -5.90
N LEU A 46 8.54 19.04 -5.57
CA LEU A 46 9.71 19.56 -6.26
C LEU A 46 9.72 19.14 -7.74
N VAL A 47 9.41 17.88 -8.05
CA VAL A 47 9.30 17.43 -9.44
C VAL A 47 8.19 18.16 -10.20
N LEU A 48 7.04 18.39 -9.56
CA LEU A 48 5.93 19.16 -10.17
C LEU A 48 6.35 20.61 -10.46
N LEU A 49 7.07 21.26 -9.54
CA LEU A 49 7.59 22.61 -9.71
C LEU A 49 8.61 22.68 -10.87
N VAL A 50 9.57 21.75 -10.91
CA VAL A 50 10.58 21.68 -11.98
C VAL A 50 9.91 21.44 -13.35
N LYS A 51 8.92 20.55 -13.41
CA LYS A 51 8.16 20.28 -14.63
C LYS A 51 7.16 21.38 -14.98
N ARG A 52 7.00 22.39 -14.14
CA ARG A 52 6.02 23.50 -14.30
C ARG A 52 4.61 22.99 -14.60
N GLN A 53 4.23 21.85 -14.03
CA GLN A 53 2.89 21.30 -14.24
C GLN A 53 1.86 22.09 -13.44
N PRO A 54 0.89 22.75 -14.09
CA PRO A 54 -0.15 23.48 -13.38
C PRO A 54 -1.06 22.51 -12.63
N PHE A 55 -1.49 22.91 -11.43
CA PHE A 55 -2.54 22.18 -10.72
C PHE A 55 -3.89 22.37 -11.43
N VAL A 56 -4.56 21.26 -11.70
CA VAL A 56 -5.87 21.29 -12.39
C VAL A 56 -6.98 21.29 -11.34
N PHE A 57 -7.65 22.42 -11.14
CA PHE A 57 -8.72 22.58 -10.14
C PHE A 57 -10.11 22.71 -10.75
N LYS A 58 -10.26 23.48 -11.84
CA LYS A 58 -11.56 23.78 -12.43
C LYS A 58 -12.29 22.56 -12.95
N GLY A 59 -13.53 22.39 -12.53
CA GLY A 59 -14.40 21.28 -12.97
C GLY A 59 -14.08 19.94 -12.33
N LEU A 60 -13.20 19.92 -11.33
CA LEU A 60 -12.75 18.70 -10.63
C LEU A 60 -13.02 18.74 -9.12
N GLU A 61 -13.95 19.60 -8.66
CA GLU A 61 -14.25 19.80 -7.24
C GLU A 61 -14.57 18.47 -6.55
N LYS A 62 -15.36 17.61 -7.21
CA LYS A 62 -15.72 16.28 -6.72
C LYS A 62 -14.50 15.35 -6.62
N SER A 63 -13.60 15.39 -7.60
CA SER A 63 -12.37 14.60 -7.62
C SER A 63 -11.40 15.05 -6.54
N TRP A 64 -11.32 16.35 -6.28
CA TRP A 64 -10.53 16.89 -5.17
C TRP A 64 -11.09 16.50 -3.80
N ALA A 65 -12.42 16.43 -3.65
CA ALA A 65 -13.03 15.92 -2.43
C ALA A 65 -12.70 14.44 -2.21
N PHE A 66 -12.74 13.61 -3.26
CA PHE A 66 -12.31 12.21 -3.19
C PHE A 66 -10.82 12.08 -2.87
N LEU A 67 -9.98 12.92 -3.45
CA LEU A 67 -8.55 12.93 -3.17
C LEU A 67 -8.26 13.32 -1.72
N ALA A 68 -8.92 14.34 -1.19
CA ALA A 68 -8.79 14.73 0.21
C ALA A 68 -9.22 13.61 1.16
N ALA A 69 -10.37 12.98 0.89
CA ALA A 69 -10.82 11.82 1.67
C ALA A 69 -9.84 10.63 1.57
N SER A 70 -9.27 10.39 0.39
CA SER A 70 -8.24 9.37 0.17
C SER A 70 -6.97 9.65 0.98
N SER A 71 -6.52 10.90 1.03
CA SER A 71 -5.36 11.32 1.85
C SER A 71 -5.58 11.05 3.35
N VAL A 72 -6.78 11.33 3.83
CA VAL A 72 -7.17 11.07 5.23
C VAL A 72 -7.15 9.57 5.52
N THR A 73 -7.76 8.76 4.65
CA THR A 73 -7.76 7.29 4.82
C THR A 73 -6.35 6.72 4.73
N MET A 74 -5.47 7.27 3.90
CA MET A 74 -4.07 6.87 3.82
C MET A 74 -3.32 7.16 5.13
N GLY A 75 -3.47 8.35 5.69
CA GLY A 75 -2.82 8.75 6.94
C GLY A 75 -3.26 7.88 8.12
N PHE A 76 -4.57 7.74 8.33
CA PHE A 76 -5.11 6.85 9.37
C PHE A 76 -4.77 5.39 9.13
N GLY A 77 -4.78 4.93 7.88
CA GLY A 77 -4.43 3.56 7.53
C GLY A 77 -3.00 3.21 7.97
N TRP A 78 -2.06 4.10 7.75
CA TRP A 78 -0.69 3.91 8.19
C TRP A 78 -0.57 3.95 9.73
N LEU A 79 -1.26 4.86 10.40
CA LEU A 79 -1.27 4.91 11.87
C LEU A 79 -1.84 3.62 12.47
N PHE A 80 -2.98 3.14 11.98
CA PHE A 80 -3.57 1.88 12.43
C PHE A 80 -2.69 0.67 12.15
N LEU A 81 -2.04 0.62 10.98
CA LEU A 81 -1.15 -0.48 10.61
C LEU A 81 0.05 -0.56 11.56
N PHE A 82 0.67 0.58 11.85
CA PHE A 82 1.84 0.60 12.72
C PHE A 82 1.49 0.33 14.18
N GLU A 83 0.33 0.78 14.64
CA GLU A 83 -0.19 0.41 15.96
C GLU A 83 -0.46 -1.11 16.03
N ALA A 84 -1.06 -1.68 14.98
CA ALA A 84 -1.24 -3.13 14.90
C ALA A 84 0.10 -3.88 14.93
N PHE A 85 1.15 -3.38 14.25
CA PHE A 85 2.49 -3.99 14.32
C PHE A 85 3.02 -4.07 15.74
N ALA A 86 2.82 -3.02 16.54
CA ALA A 86 3.27 -2.96 17.92
C ALA A 86 2.48 -3.92 18.86
N GLN A 87 1.20 -4.12 18.58
CA GLN A 87 0.28 -4.85 19.46
C GLN A 87 0.15 -6.36 19.16
N ILE A 88 0.12 -6.72 17.88
CA ILE A 88 -0.17 -8.10 17.43
C ILE A 88 0.91 -8.67 16.50
N GLY A 89 2.01 -7.94 16.33
CA GLY A 89 3.11 -8.33 15.45
C GLY A 89 2.83 -8.08 13.97
N VAL A 90 3.92 -8.11 13.19
CA VAL A 90 3.92 -7.70 11.78
C VAL A 90 3.09 -8.64 10.91
N SER A 91 3.25 -9.95 11.08
CA SER A 91 2.61 -10.96 10.24
C SER A 91 1.09 -10.90 10.30
N LEU A 92 0.50 -10.85 11.50
CA LEU A 92 -0.95 -10.79 11.68
C LEU A 92 -1.51 -9.44 11.24
N ALA A 93 -0.82 -8.34 11.54
CA ALA A 93 -1.23 -7.01 11.13
C ALA A 93 -1.22 -6.86 9.60
N ILE A 94 -0.21 -7.39 8.91
CA ILE A 94 -0.16 -7.42 7.44
C ILE A 94 -1.32 -8.27 6.89
N LEU A 95 -1.58 -9.45 7.44
CA LEU A 95 -2.70 -10.28 7.00
C LEU A 95 -4.04 -9.52 7.07
N LEU A 96 -4.28 -8.79 8.16
CA LEU A 96 -5.49 -7.98 8.33
C LEU A 96 -5.52 -6.78 7.37
N ASN A 97 -4.40 -6.11 7.16
CA ASN A 97 -4.31 -4.98 6.23
C ASN A 97 -4.64 -5.42 4.78
N TYR A 98 -4.21 -6.62 4.37
CA TYR A 98 -4.50 -7.14 3.03
C TYR A 98 -5.93 -7.67 2.83
N LEU A 99 -6.81 -7.51 3.83
CA LEU A 99 -8.27 -7.55 3.60
C LEU A 99 -8.74 -6.34 2.77
N GLY A 100 -7.98 -5.24 2.75
CA GLY A 100 -8.31 -4.05 1.96
C GLY A 100 -8.58 -4.32 0.48
N PRO A 101 -7.70 -4.97 -0.28
CA PRO A 101 -7.96 -5.38 -1.66
C PRO A 101 -9.21 -6.26 -1.82
N ILE A 102 -9.57 -7.10 -0.84
CA ILE A 102 -10.80 -7.89 -0.86
C ILE A 102 -12.02 -6.96 -0.85
N PHE A 103 -12.01 -5.94 0.02
CA PHE A 103 -13.07 -4.93 0.04
C PHE A 103 -13.19 -4.20 -1.30
N VAL A 104 -12.07 -3.84 -1.93
CA VAL A 104 -12.08 -3.21 -3.27
C VAL A 104 -12.76 -4.12 -4.28
N MET A 105 -12.40 -5.39 -4.33
CA MET A 105 -12.98 -6.35 -5.26
C MET A 105 -14.48 -6.54 -5.04
N MET A 106 -14.92 -6.66 -3.79
CA MET A 106 -16.34 -6.76 -3.45
C MET A 106 -17.13 -5.50 -3.77
N ALA A 107 -16.52 -4.33 -3.63
CA ALA A 107 -17.14 -3.04 -3.92
C ALA A 107 -17.14 -2.68 -5.42
N ALA A 108 -16.27 -3.29 -6.23
CA ALA A 108 -16.07 -2.94 -7.64
C ALA A 108 -17.36 -3.04 -8.49
N PRO A 109 -18.23 -4.06 -8.38
CA PRO A 109 -19.49 -4.10 -9.13
C PRO A 109 -20.43 -2.95 -8.80
N ILE A 110 -20.49 -2.57 -7.53
CA ILE A 110 -21.41 -1.53 -7.04
C ILE A 110 -20.89 -0.13 -7.38
N LEU A 111 -19.57 0.10 -7.18
CA LEU A 111 -18.99 1.44 -7.27
C LEU A 111 -18.44 1.79 -8.64
N PHE A 112 -18.03 0.80 -9.42
CA PHE A 112 -17.38 0.97 -10.73
C PHE A 112 -18.13 0.26 -11.86
N HIS A 113 -19.25 -0.45 -11.55
CA HIS A 113 -20.03 -1.25 -12.51
C HIS A 113 -19.19 -2.32 -13.24
N GLU A 114 -18.16 -2.84 -12.56
CA GLU A 114 -17.29 -3.90 -13.08
C GLU A 114 -17.94 -5.27 -12.85
N HIS A 115 -17.97 -6.13 -13.87
CA HIS A 115 -18.47 -7.51 -13.72
C HIS A 115 -17.40 -8.40 -13.09
N ILE A 116 -17.76 -9.10 -11.99
CA ILE A 116 -16.87 -10.08 -11.37
C ILE A 116 -16.98 -11.39 -12.15
N THR A 117 -15.87 -11.86 -12.71
CA THR A 117 -15.80 -13.17 -13.36
C THR A 117 -15.51 -14.28 -12.32
N ARG A 118 -15.95 -15.52 -12.60
CA ARG A 118 -15.64 -16.67 -11.74
C ARG A 118 -14.13 -16.86 -11.56
N VAL A 119 -13.36 -16.58 -12.60
CA VAL A 119 -11.89 -16.71 -12.58
C VAL A 119 -11.27 -15.71 -11.60
N LYS A 120 -11.78 -14.48 -11.53
CA LYS A 120 -11.32 -13.48 -10.53
C LYS A 120 -11.66 -13.88 -9.10
N ILE A 121 -12.83 -14.48 -8.87
CA ILE A 121 -13.19 -15.02 -7.55
C ILE A 121 -12.24 -16.16 -7.14
N LEU A 122 -11.99 -17.10 -8.04
CA LEU A 122 -11.05 -18.20 -7.78
C LEU A 122 -9.62 -17.71 -7.59
N GLY A 123 -9.19 -16.73 -8.39
CA GLY A 123 -7.89 -16.08 -8.23
C GLY A 123 -7.74 -15.40 -6.86
N LEU A 124 -8.77 -14.65 -6.43
CA LEU A 124 -8.78 -14.02 -5.12
C LEU A 124 -8.75 -15.06 -3.99
N ALA A 125 -9.57 -16.13 -4.10
CA ALA A 125 -9.56 -17.20 -3.11
C ALA A 125 -8.18 -17.87 -3.00
N SER A 126 -7.52 -18.12 -4.13
CA SER A 126 -6.14 -18.65 -4.18
C SER A 126 -5.15 -17.72 -3.48
N VAL A 127 -5.23 -16.40 -3.76
CA VAL A 127 -4.37 -15.38 -3.13
C VAL A 127 -4.59 -15.34 -1.61
N VAL A 128 -5.85 -15.36 -1.15
CA VAL A 128 -6.17 -15.34 0.29
C VAL A 128 -5.63 -16.59 0.99
N ILE A 129 -5.79 -17.77 0.39
CA ILE A 129 -5.20 -19.02 0.91
C ILE A 129 -3.68 -18.88 0.98
N GLY A 130 -3.04 -18.37 -0.07
CA GLY A 130 -1.59 -18.15 -0.09
C GLY A 130 -1.12 -17.18 1.00
N MET A 131 -1.85 -16.09 1.23
CA MET A 131 -1.55 -15.14 2.31
C MET A 131 -1.65 -15.78 3.70
N VAL A 132 -2.66 -16.61 3.92
CA VAL A 132 -2.80 -17.36 5.18
C VAL A 132 -1.65 -18.35 5.36
N LEU A 133 -1.21 -19.04 4.30
CA LEU A 133 -0.07 -19.95 4.37
C LEU A 133 1.26 -19.23 4.64
N VAL A 134 1.46 -18.04 4.06
CA VAL A 134 2.70 -17.26 4.27
C VAL A 134 2.76 -16.69 5.69
N ASN A 135 1.66 -16.16 6.21
CA ASN A 135 1.65 -15.40 7.47
C ASN A 135 1.01 -16.16 8.64
N GLY A 136 0.32 -17.27 8.37
CA GLY A 136 -0.51 -17.96 9.37
C GLY A 136 0.26 -18.71 10.43
N ALA A 137 1.53 -19.07 10.18
CA ALA A 137 2.36 -19.78 11.17
C ALA A 137 2.66 -18.93 12.42
N ASP A 138 2.65 -17.58 12.29
CA ASP A 138 2.95 -16.63 13.37
C ASP A 138 1.69 -16.13 14.09
N VAL A 139 0.49 -16.57 13.65
CA VAL A 139 -0.78 -16.21 14.26
C VAL A 139 -0.95 -16.96 15.57
N GLN A 140 -0.41 -16.42 16.65
CA GLN A 140 -0.80 -16.84 18.00
C GLN A 140 -2.22 -16.35 18.29
N ALA A 141 -2.99 -17.16 19.04
CA ALA A 141 -4.36 -16.84 19.40
C ALA A 141 -4.41 -15.59 20.31
N HIS A 142 -4.43 -14.42 19.69
CA HIS A 142 -4.69 -13.17 20.39
C HIS A 142 -6.22 -13.03 20.53
N GLY A 143 -6.71 -12.89 21.75
CA GLY A 143 -8.12 -12.55 21.99
C GLY A 143 -8.50 -11.22 21.33
N VAL A 144 -9.78 -10.84 21.34
CA VAL A 144 -10.25 -9.53 20.82
C VAL A 144 -9.45 -8.43 21.52
N SER A 145 -8.55 -7.78 20.79
CA SER A 145 -7.59 -6.83 21.31
C SER A 145 -7.62 -5.52 20.51
N TRP A 146 -7.09 -4.46 21.10
CA TRP A 146 -6.89 -3.18 20.41
C TRP A 146 -6.07 -3.36 19.12
N GLY A 147 -5.06 -4.23 19.14
CA GLY A 147 -4.25 -4.52 17.97
C GLY A 147 -5.03 -5.15 16.83
N LEU A 148 -5.96 -6.08 17.12
CA LEU A 148 -6.84 -6.65 16.09
C LEU A 148 -7.78 -5.59 15.50
N PHE A 149 -8.33 -4.72 16.34
CA PHE A 149 -9.13 -3.59 15.87
C PHE A 149 -8.31 -2.70 14.92
N CYS A 150 -7.10 -2.32 15.32
CA CYS A 150 -6.20 -1.52 14.47
C CYS A 150 -5.85 -2.23 13.16
N GLY A 151 -5.56 -3.54 13.19
CA GLY A 151 -5.30 -4.33 11.99
C GLY A 151 -6.48 -4.34 11.02
N LEU A 152 -7.70 -4.55 11.51
CA LEU A 152 -8.92 -4.50 10.68
C LEU A 152 -9.17 -3.08 10.13
N MET A 153 -9.01 -2.05 10.96
CA MET A 153 -9.15 -0.65 10.53
C MET A 153 -8.11 -0.27 9.48
N SER A 154 -6.88 -0.79 9.59
CA SER A 154 -5.86 -0.57 8.55
C SER A 154 -6.31 -1.16 7.21
N GLY A 155 -6.86 -2.36 7.18
CA GLY A 155 -7.41 -2.97 5.97
C GLY A 155 -8.59 -2.19 5.37
N ILE A 156 -9.54 -1.77 6.20
CA ILE A 156 -10.70 -0.96 5.77
C ILE A 156 -10.23 0.38 5.19
N THR A 157 -9.33 1.07 5.88
CA THR A 157 -8.79 2.36 5.42
C THR A 157 -7.95 2.21 4.16
N TYR A 158 -7.17 1.12 4.03
CA TYR A 158 -6.42 0.80 2.81
C TYR A 158 -7.35 0.57 1.62
N GLY A 159 -8.36 -0.29 1.75
CA GLY A 159 -9.36 -0.49 0.69
C GLY A 159 -10.12 0.78 0.34
N SER A 160 -10.50 1.58 1.34
CA SER A 160 -11.15 2.88 1.15
C SER A 160 -10.24 3.86 0.39
N ASN A 161 -8.96 3.91 0.73
CA ASN A 161 -7.97 4.71 0.02
C ASN A 161 -7.91 4.35 -1.46
N LEU A 162 -7.81 3.05 -1.78
CA LEU A 162 -7.77 2.58 -3.17
C LEU A 162 -9.04 2.99 -3.95
N ILE A 163 -10.22 2.84 -3.34
CA ILE A 163 -11.52 3.22 -3.95
C ILE A 163 -11.58 4.74 -4.19
N LEU A 164 -11.26 5.52 -3.18
CA LEU A 164 -11.33 6.99 -3.24
C LEU A 164 -10.30 7.56 -4.22
N ALA A 165 -9.07 7.03 -4.22
CA ALA A 165 -8.04 7.40 -5.17
C ALA A 165 -8.45 7.10 -6.62
N LYS A 166 -9.10 5.95 -6.86
CA LYS A 166 -9.63 5.60 -8.18
C LYS A 166 -10.77 6.54 -8.60
N LYS A 167 -11.59 7.03 -7.67
CA LYS A 167 -12.67 8.01 -7.96
C LYS A 167 -12.17 9.44 -8.19
N ALA A 168 -10.95 9.76 -7.83
CA ALA A 168 -10.33 11.07 -8.07
C ALA A 168 -9.89 11.23 -9.54
N VAL A 169 -10.82 11.05 -10.47
CA VAL A 169 -10.59 11.08 -11.93
C VAL A 169 -10.24 12.48 -12.42
N GLY A 170 -9.36 12.56 -13.42
CA GLY A 170 -8.98 13.83 -14.08
C GLY A 170 -7.85 14.57 -13.37
N ILE A 171 -7.45 14.17 -12.16
CA ILE A 171 -6.27 14.71 -11.49
C ILE A 171 -5.06 13.90 -11.96
N PRO A 172 -4.02 14.52 -12.54
CA PRO A 172 -2.82 13.81 -12.98
C PRO A 172 -2.22 12.97 -11.85
N GLY A 173 -1.78 11.74 -12.16
CA GLY A 173 -1.34 10.78 -11.13
C GLY A 173 -0.22 11.28 -10.23
N MET A 174 0.71 12.08 -10.74
CA MET A 174 1.77 12.72 -9.94
C MET A 174 1.19 13.75 -8.96
N GLN A 175 0.22 14.58 -9.39
CA GLN A 175 -0.46 15.53 -8.49
C GLN A 175 -1.28 14.78 -7.44
N ASN A 176 -1.98 13.71 -7.86
CA ASN A 176 -2.72 12.83 -6.95
C ASN A 176 -1.77 12.28 -5.87
N ALA A 177 -0.64 11.67 -6.26
CA ALA A 177 0.34 11.13 -5.33
C ALA A 177 0.92 12.19 -4.37
N ALA A 178 1.30 13.36 -4.89
CA ALA A 178 1.86 14.44 -4.09
C ALA A 178 0.85 14.95 -3.04
N CYS A 179 -0.40 15.16 -3.45
CA CYS A 179 -1.45 15.63 -2.53
C CYS A 179 -1.84 14.57 -1.51
N GLN A 180 -1.88 13.28 -1.90
CA GLN A 180 -2.13 12.20 -0.95
C GLN A 180 -1.05 12.09 0.12
N LEU A 181 0.22 12.14 -0.29
CA LEU A 181 1.34 12.12 0.67
C LEU A 181 1.34 13.35 1.58
N ALA A 182 1.04 14.54 1.03
CA ALA A 182 0.94 15.76 1.84
C ALA A 182 -0.21 15.68 2.85
N GLY A 183 -1.38 15.21 2.43
CA GLY A 183 -2.53 15.03 3.33
C GLY A 183 -2.27 13.96 4.39
N ALA A 184 -1.67 12.82 4.01
CA ALA A 184 -1.26 11.78 4.95
C ALA A 184 -0.22 12.31 5.95
N PHE A 185 0.79 13.08 5.48
CA PHE A 185 1.76 13.73 6.34
C PHE A 185 1.12 14.62 7.39
N VAL A 186 0.14 15.45 7.01
CA VAL A 186 -0.58 16.33 7.97
C VAL A 186 -1.26 15.50 9.06
N ILE A 187 -1.97 14.44 8.69
CA ILE A 187 -2.64 13.56 9.68
C ILE A 187 -1.63 12.91 10.62
N ILE A 188 -0.55 12.35 10.06
CA ILE A 188 0.50 11.67 10.84
C ILE A 188 1.24 12.66 11.73
N ALA A 189 1.55 13.88 11.23
CA ALA A 189 2.23 14.91 11.99
C ALA A 189 1.39 15.38 13.19
N ILE A 190 0.09 15.60 12.99
CA ILE A 190 -0.84 15.95 14.08
C ILE A 190 -0.85 14.83 15.13
N PHE A 191 -1.00 13.57 14.69
CA PHE A 191 -1.01 12.43 15.60
C PHE A 191 0.31 12.31 16.36
N THR A 192 1.44 12.38 15.65
CA THR A 192 2.78 12.30 16.26
C THR A 192 3.01 13.44 17.25
N ALA A 193 2.60 14.66 16.94
CA ALA A 193 2.73 15.81 17.85
C ALA A 193 1.91 15.66 19.14
N ILE A 194 0.79 14.95 19.10
CA ILE A 194 -0.07 14.75 20.27
C ILE A 194 0.43 13.58 21.13
N PHE A 195 0.85 12.48 20.51
CA PHE A 195 1.09 11.22 21.21
C PHE A 195 2.57 10.85 21.33
N HIS A 196 3.48 11.53 20.62
CA HIS A 196 4.90 11.23 20.65
C HIS A 196 5.70 12.42 21.23
N THR A 197 6.39 12.18 22.32
CA THR A 197 7.17 13.23 23.06
C THR A 197 8.68 13.16 22.82
N GLY A 198 9.15 12.27 21.93
CA GLY A 198 10.57 12.07 21.63
C GLY A 198 11.13 13.04 20.57
N THR A 199 12.45 13.20 20.56
CA THR A 199 13.17 13.89 19.46
C THR A 199 13.66 12.86 18.46
N ILE A 200 13.39 13.10 17.17
CA ILE A 200 13.86 12.24 16.07
C ILE A 200 15.40 12.33 16.00
N GLN A 201 16.08 11.23 16.29
CA GLN A 201 17.53 11.15 16.20
C GLN A 201 17.94 10.52 14.86
N LEU A 202 18.46 11.36 13.96
CA LEU A 202 18.93 10.93 12.65
C LEU A 202 20.45 10.69 12.70
N ASP A 203 20.88 9.47 12.50
CA ASP A 203 22.27 9.13 12.21
C ASP A 203 22.48 8.90 10.70
N GLY A 204 23.74 8.79 10.26
CA GLY A 204 24.07 8.69 8.84
C GLY A 204 23.48 7.47 8.13
N THR A 205 23.33 6.36 8.83
CA THR A 205 22.75 5.10 8.30
C THR A 205 21.23 5.23 8.12
N ASN A 206 20.55 5.82 9.11
CA ASN A 206 19.14 6.11 9.06
C ASN A 206 18.79 7.05 7.90
N ILE A 207 19.60 8.09 7.65
CA ILE A 207 19.35 9.08 6.59
C ILE A 207 19.26 8.40 5.22
N ALA A 208 20.21 7.54 4.86
CA ALA A 208 20.21 6.88 3.56
C ALA A 208 18.95 5.99 3.36
N ALA A 209 18.62 5.16 4.36
CA ALA A 209 17.45 4.30 4.31
C ALA A 209 16.13 5.09 4.28
N ILE A 210 16.03 6.17 5.06
CA ILE A 210 14.87 7.07 5.06
C ILE A 210 14.70 7.77 3.71
N LEU A 211 15.80 8.21 3.07
CA LEU A 211 15.74 8.79 1.72
C LEU A 211 15.22 7.79 0.70
N VAL A 212 15.66 6.54 0.76
CA VAL A 212 15.12 5.48 -0.11
C VAL A 212 13.63 5.27 0.14
N LEU A 213 13.20 5.11 1.41
CA LEU A 213 11.79 4.96 1.75
C LEU A 213 10.95 6.17 1.34
N GLY A 214 11.45 7.38 1.53
CA GLY A 214 10.74 8.61 1.21
C GLY A 214 10.65 8.86 -0.29
N VAL A 215 11.81 8.91 -0.97
CA VAL A 215 11.87 9.31 -2.38
C VAL A 215 11.44 8.18 -3.31
N VAL A 216 12.00 6.98 -3.12
CA VAL A 216 11.75 5.87 -4.04
C VAL A 216 10.44 5.18 -3.70
N ASN A 217 10.28 4.69 -2.47
CA ASN A 217 9.13 3.88 -2.09
C ASN A 217 7.87 4.72 -1.85
N SER A 218 7.99 5.93 -1.32
CA SER A 218 6.81 6.80 -1.13
C SER A 218 6.61 7.75 -2.31
N GLY A 219 7.64 8.43 -2.80
CA GLY A 219 7.50 9.37 -3.91
C GLY A 219 7.22 8.68 -5.25
N LEU A 220 8.20 7.96 -5.78
CA LEU A 220 8.14 7.35 -7.10
C LEU A 220 7.07 6.23 -7.16
N ALA A 221 7.04 5.33 -6.18
CA ALA A 221 6.08 4.24 -6.18
C ALA A 221 4.64 4.73 -6.04
N CYS A 222 4.34 5.73 -5.19
CA CYS A 222 3.01 6.35 -5.14
C CYS A 222 2.63 7.01 -6.46
N CYS A 223 3.58 7.70 -7.12
CA CYS A 223 3.34 8.28 -8.44
C CYS A 223 2.93 7.19 -9.47
N PHE A 224 3.64 6.07 -9.51
CA PHE A 224 3.31 4.95 -10.39
C PHE A 224 1.96 4.32 -10.03
N CYS A 225 1.72 4.08 -8.76
CA CYS A 225 0.50 3.50 -8.24
C CYS A 225 -0.72 4.35 -8.62
N PHE A 226 -0.77 5.60 -8.19
CA PHE A 226 -1.94 6.46 -8.42
C PHE A 226 -2.14 6.88 -9.88
N THR A 227 -1.06 6.93 -10.68
CA THR A 227 -1.20 7.13 -12.12
C THR A 227 -1.84 5.93 -12.79
N SER A 228 -1.39 4.72 -12.46
CA SER A 228 -1.89 3.50 -13.07
C SER A 228 -3.30 3.13 -12.64
N MET A 229 -3.66 3.39 -11.37
CA MET A 229 -4.99 3.08 -10.82
C MET A 229 -6.15 3.76 -11.58
N GLN A 230 -5.91 4.92 -12.16
CA GLN A 230 -6.94 5.62 -12.96
C GLN A 230 -7.25 4.91 -14.30
N HIS A 231 -6.36 4.03 -14.76
CA HIS A 231 -6.45 3.36 -16.05
C HIS A 231 -6.67 1.84 -15.95
N LEU A 232 -6.64 1.29 -14.74
CA LEU A 232 -6.81 -0.13 -14.50
C LEU A 232 -8.18 -0.42 -13.83
N PRO A 233 -8.79 -1.59 -14.12
CA PRO A 233 -9.97 -2.04 -13.39
C PRO A 233 -9.68 -2.18 -11.88
N ALA A 234 -10.68 -1.88 -11.03
CA ALA A 234 -10.51 -1.98 -9.58
C ALA A 234 -10.21 -3.42 -9.13
N GLN A 235 -10.77 -4.40 -9.84
CA GLN A 235 -10.52 -5.81 -9.59
C GLN A 235 -9.06 -6.20 -9.89
N SER A 236 -8.49 -5.70 -11.00
CA SER A 236 -7.07 -5.92 -11.33
C SER A 236 -6.14 -5.24 -10.32
N ILE A 237 -6.47 -4.01 -9.90
CA ILE A 237 -5.76 -3.32 -8.81
C ILE A 237 -5.77 -4.18 -7.56
N SER A 238 -6.94 -4.69 -7.15
CA SER A 238 -7.10 -5.54 -5.98
C SER A 238 -6.20 -6.78 -6.02
N ILE A 239 -6.27 -7.54 -7.11
CA ILE A 239 -5.50 -8.79 -7.25
C ILE A 239 -3.99 -8.51 -7.35
N CYS A 240 -3.59 -7.54 -8.18
CA CYS A 240 -2.18 -7.20 -8.36
C CYS A 240 -1.53 -6.57 -7.11
N SER A 241 -2.32 -6.02 -6.17
CA SER A 241 -1.79 -5.50 -4.91
C SER A 241 -1.08 -6.59 -4.08
N TYR A 242 -1.44 -7.85 -4.26
CA TYR A 242 -0.79 -8.97 -3.57
C TYR A 242 0.62 -9.31 -4.10
N ILE A 243 1.09 -8.63 -5.15
CA ILE A 243 2.50 -8.67 -5.56
C ILE A 243 3.39 -8.04 -4.48
N GLU A 244 2.90 -7.05 -3.76
CA GLU A 244 3.64 -6.39 -2.69
C GLU A 244 4.06 -7.36 -1.59
N PRO A 245 3.17 -8.09 -0.88
CA PRO A 245 3.59 -9.02 0.17
C PRO A 245 4.42 -10.18 -0.38
N LEU A 246 4.14 -10.64 -1.60
CA LEU A 246 4.95 -11.67 -2.24
C LEU A 246 6.39 -11.20 -2.50
N SER A 247 6.55 -9.98 -3.01
CA SER A 247 7.88 -9.39 -3.23
C SER A 247 8.59 -9.08 -1.91
N ALA A 248 7.85 -8.67 -0.86
CA ALA A 248 8.42 -8.46 0.47
C ALA A 248 9.04 -9.75 1.02
N LEU A 249 8.36 -10.88 0.87
CA LEU A 249 8.87 -12.20 1.24
C LEU A 249 10.16 -12.54 0.47
N ALA A 250 10.18 -12.31 -0.85
CA ALA A 250 11.35 -12.56 -1.67
C ALA A 250 12.53 -11.65 -1.30
N PHE A 251 12.29 -10.38 -1.03
CA PHE A 251 13.34 -9.43 -0.63
C PHE A 251 13.88 -9.73 0.78
N ALA A 252 13.03 -10.13 1.71
CA ALA A 252 13.48 -10.57 3.03
C ALA A 252 14.41 -11.78 2.93
N ALA A 253 14.06 -12.77 2.11
CA ALA A 253 14.93 -13.92 1.87
C ALA A 253 16.25 -13.54 1.21
N LEU A 254 16.23 -12.64 0.20
CA LEU A 254 17.42 -12.27 -0.57
C LEU A 254 18.37 -11.33 0.18
N PHE A 255 17.85 -10.36 0.91
CA PHE A 255 18.65 -9.27 1.50
C PHE A 255 18.85 -9.44 3.02
N LEU A 256 17.92 -10.09 3.73
CA LEU A 256 18.03 -10.33 5.17
C LEU A 256 18.46 -11.76 5.49
N GLY A 257 18.58 -12.63 4.47
CA GLY A 257 18.98 -14.04 4.65
C GLY A 257 17.90 -14.89 5.32
N GLU A 258 16.65 -14.46 5.30
CA GLU A 258 15.55 -15.24 5.87
C GLU A 258 15.30 -16.51 5.04
N VAL A 259 15.21 -17.64 5.73
CA VAL A 259 14.96 -18.93 5.07
C VAL A 259 13.47 -19.20 5.04
N LEU A 260 12.91 -19.24 3.83
CA LEU A 260 11.50 -19.54 3.64
C LEU A 260 11.18 -20.99 3.99
N THR A 261 10.16 -21.18 4.81
CA THR A 261 9.64 -22.51 5.13
C THR A 261 8.91 -23.12 3.91
N PRO A 262 8.77 -24.45 3.82
CA PRO A 262 8.00 -25.11 2.76
C PRO A 262 6.56 -24.59 2.64
N ILE A 263 5.93 -24.22 3.76
CA ILE A 263 4.57 -23.65 3.80
C ILE A 263 4.56 -22.26 3.15
N GLN A 264 5.57 -21.42 3.40
CA GLN A 264 5.69 -20.11 2.77
C GLN A 264 5.93 -20.23 1.25
N TRP A 265 6.71 -21.21 0.79
CA TRP A 265 6.85 -21.51 -0.63
C TRP A 265 5.51 -21.93 -1.28
N ALA A 266 4.74 -22.80 -0.62
CA ALA A 266 3.40 -23.16 -1.08
C ALA A 266 2.48 -21.93 -1.13
N GLY A 267 2.51 -21.09 -0.09
CA GLY A 267 1.73 -19.85 -0.05
C GLY A 267 2.10 -18.89 -1.19
N ALA A 268 3.39 -18.70 -1.46
CA ALA A 268 3.88 -17.89 -2.58
C ALA A 268 3.38 -18.42 -3.94
N ALA A 269 3.37 -19.74 -4.13
CA ALA A 269 2.83 -20.37 -5.34
C ALA A 269 1.33 -20.14 -5.50
N PHE A 270 0.54 -20.20 -4.41
CA PHE A 270 -0.90 -19.87 -4.43
C PHE A 270 -1.14 -18.40 -4.80
N ILE A 271 -0.36 -17.46 -4.26
CA ILE A 271 -0.46 -16.03 -4.57
C ILE A 271 -0.16 -15.80 -6.06
N LEU A 272 0.97 -16.29 -6.55
CA LEU A 272 1.36 -16.16 -7.96
C LEU A 272 0.33 -16.79 -8.90
N GLY A 273 -0.10 -18.02 -8.60
CA GLY A 273 -1.10 -18.74 -9.39
C GLY A 273 -2.43 -18.00 -9.45
N GLY A 274 -2.87 -17.44 -8.32
CA GLY A 274 -4.10 -16.64 -8.24
C GLY A 274 -4.03 -15.35 -9.07
N ILE A 275 -2.93 -14.59 -8.97
CA ILE A 275 -2.71 -13.35 -9.75
C ILE A 275 -2.67 -13.68 -11.25
N MET A 276 -1.83 -14.64 -11.65
CA MET A 276 -1.67 -15.02 -13.05
C MET A 276 -2.96 -15.59 -13.64
N GLY A 277 -3.65 -16.46 -12.90
CA GLY A 277 -4.92 -17.05 -13.33
C GLY A 277 -5.99 -15.97 -13.57
N ALA A 278 -6.13 -15.02 -12.64
CA ALA A 278 -7.12 -13.95 -12.75
C ALA A 278 -6.82 -12.98 -13.91
N GLU A 279 -5.57 -12.58 -14.11
CA GLU A 279 -5.21 -11.55 -15.09
C GLU A 279 -4.96 -12.10 -16.51
N LEU A 280 -4.38 -13.31 -16.64
CA LEU A 280 -4.07 -13.87 -17.96
C LEU A 280 -5.30 -14.47 -18.66
N TRP A 281 -6.25 -14.99 -17.89
CA TRP A 281 -7.48 -15.54 -18.46
C TRP A 281 -8.36 -14.45 -19.08
N GLU A 282 -8.47 -13.29 -18.42
CA GLU A 282 -9.30 -12.19 -18.91
C GLU A 282 -8.78 -11.59 -20.24
N ARG A 283 -7.49 -11.75 -20.54
CA ARG A 283 -6.93 -11.32 -21.83
C ARG A 283 -7.32 -12.24 -23.01
N LYS A 284 -7.86 -13.43 -22.72
CA LYS A 284 -8.25 -14.43 -23.71
C LYS A 284 -9.76 -14.50 -23.95
N SER A 285 -10.56 -13.91 -23.08
CA SER A 285 -12.03 -13.79 -23.21
C SER A 285 -12.42 -12.40 -23.72
#